data_555d2ad923c22b48084d345f69921957
#
_entry.id   555d2ad923c22b48084d345f69921957
#
_cell.length_a   1.000
_cell.length_b   1.000
_cell.length_c   1.000
_cell.angle_alpha   90.00
_cell.angle_beta   90.00
_cell.angle_gamma   90.00
#
_symmetry.space_group_name_H-M   'P 1'
#
loop_
_entity.id
_entity.type
_entity.pdbx_description
1 polymer ?
#
loop_
_entity_poly.entity_id
_entity_poly.type
_entity_poly.pdbx_seq_one_letter_code
_entity_poly.pdbx_strand_id
1 'polypeptide(L)'
;MFIGYARVSTSGQDLAAQHDGLAALGVDDRHVHVDHGLSGTTRARPGLREALAACRAGDVLVVTKLDRLARSLRDATDIAEELTKKGVSLNLGGAVYDPTDPVGRLLFNVLGMVAEFEADLIRARTREGMAIAKAAGKLRGRKPKLTPSQEKHLVQLHRTGAHTTSEIAELLGVARSTVYRALQRSA
;
A
#
# COMPACT_ATOMS: atom_id res chain seq x y z
N MET A 1 3.52 -22.95 19.74
CA MET A 1 4.58 -22.61 18.76
C MET A 1 4.46 -21.15 18.38
N PHE A 2 5.55 -20.47 17.96
CA PHE A 2 5.47 -19.08 17.47
C PHE A 2 5.51 -19.07 15.95
N ILE A 3 4.54 -18.41 15.34
CA ILE A 3 4.42 -18.24 13.89
C ILE A 3 4.50 -16.75 13.59
N GLY A 4 5.48 -16.34 12.79
CA GLY A 4 5.75 -14.95 12.47
C GLY A 4 5.05 -14.52 11.18
N TYR A 5 4.58 -13.27 11.17
CA TYR A 5 4.12 -12.63 9.96
C TYR A 5 4.78 -11.26 9.77
N ALA A 6 5.31 -11.05 8.57
CA ALA A 6 5.88 -9.78 8.15
C ALA A 6 5.19 -9.26 6.87
N ARG A 7 5.04 -7.95 6.77
CA ARG A 7 4.56 -7.29 5.56
C ARG A 7 5.48 -6.14 5.20
N VAL A 8 6.04 -6.19 4.00
CA VAL A 8 6.97 -5.17 3.50
C VAL A 8 6.43 -4.49 2.26
N SER A 9 6.72 -3.20 2.11
CA SER A 9 6.59 -2.50 0.84
C SER A 9 7.67 -3.00 -0.13
N THR A 10 8.31 -2.19 -0.89
CA THR A 10 9.29 -2.61 -1.92
C THR A 10 10.75 -2.56 -1.48
N SER A 11 11.05 -2.12 -0.25
CA SER A 11 12.45 -1.96 0.20
C SER A 11 12.95 -3.19 0.97
N GLY A 12 14.06 -3.79 0.52
CA GLY A 12 14.67 -4.94 1.19
C GLY A 12 15.16 -4.67 2.63
N GLN A 13 15.47 -3.43 2.97
CA GLN A 13 15.85 -3.03 4.32
C GLN A 13 14.73 -3.20 5.35
N ASP A 14 13.48 -2.98 4.93
CA ASP A 14 12.30 -3.13 5.79
C ASP A 14 12.03 -4.60 6.14
N LEU A 15 12.43 -5.54 5.27
CA LEU A 15 12.29 -6.97 5.49
C LEU A 15 13.30 -7.48 6.53
N ALA A 16 14.57 -7.13 6.41
CA ALA A 16 15.60 -7.55 7.35
C ALA A 16 15.26 -7.09 8.78
N ALA A 17 14.89 -5.81 8.94
CA ALA A 17 14.48 -5.28 10.24
C ALA A 17 13.26 -6.00 10.86
N GLN A 18 12.30 -6.45 10.03
CA GLN A 18 11.15 -7.22 10.52
C GLN A 18 11.54 -8.65 10.87
N HIS A 19 12.42 -9.31 10.10
CA HIS A 19 12.96 -10.62 10.44
C HIS A 19 13.72 -10.58 11.78
N ASP A 20 14.63 -9.60 11.95
CA ASP A 20 15.36 -9.40 13.21
C ASP A 20 14.39 -9.17 14.37
N GLY A 21 13.35 -8.36 14.16
CA GLY A 21 12.33 -8.12 15.17
C GLY A 21 11.51 -9.37 15.53
N LEU A 22 11.17 -10.22 14.57
CA LEU A 22 10.46 -11.48 14.82
C LEU A 22 11.38 -12.50 15.51
N ALA A 23 12.65 -12.59 15.12
CA ALA A 23 13.65 -13.45 15.77
C ALA A 23 13.87 -13.04 17.22
N ALA A 24 13.95 -11.73 17.50
CA ALA A 24 14.05 -11.20 18.87
C ALA A 24 12.82 -11.55 19.74
N LEU A 25 11.66 -11.76 19.11
CA LEU A 25 10.42 -12.21 19.76
C LEU A 25 10.31 -13.75 19.85
N GLY A 26 11.36 -14.49 19.47
CA GLY A 26 11.45 -15.93 19.59
C GLY A 26 10.86 -16.72 18.43
N VAL A 27 10.60 -16.10 17.27
CA VAL A 27 10.13 -16.80 16.08
C VAL A 27 11.31 -17.44 15.35
N ASP A 28 11.18 -18.73 15.02
CA ASP A 28 12.13 -19.42 14.14
C ASP A 28 11.90 -18.98 12.69
N ASP A 29 12.97 -18.71 11.96
CA ASP A 29 12.92 -18.19 10.57
C ASP A 29 12.09 -19.08 9.62
N ARG A 30 12.07 -20.38 9.87
CA ARG A 30 11.25 -21.36 9.14
C ARG A 30 9.73 -21.18 9.31
N HIS A 31 9.32 -20.44 10.32
CA HIS A 31 7.93 -20.16 10.64
C HIS A 31 7.54 -18.70 10.35
N VAL A 32 8.34 -17.99 9.58
CA VAL A 32 8.05 -16.62 9.15
C VAL A 32 7.38 -16.63 7.78
N HIS A 33 6.20 -16.06 7.70
CA HIS A 33 5.45 -15.84 6.47
C HIS A 33 5.51 -14.38 6.08
N VAL A 34 5.73 -14.10 4.78
CA VAL A 34 5.99 -12.73 4.31
C VAL A 34 5.09 -12.36 3.13
N ASP A 35 4.52 -11.18 3.20
CA ASP A 35 3.87 -10.53 2.06
C ASP A 35 4.75 -9.40 1.52
N HIS A 36 5.16 -9.51 0.24
CA HIS A 36 6.02 -8.56 -0.45
C HIS A 36 5.23 -7.64 -1.39
N GLY A 37 5.65 -6.37 -1.48
CA GLY A 37 5.27 -5.46 -2.57
C GLY A 37 3.79 -5.07 -2.62
N LEU A 38 3.03 -5.34 -1.57
CA LEU A 38 1.62 -5.04 -1.52
C LEU A 38 1.41 -3.56 -1.19
N SER A 39 1.12 -2.74 -2.20
CA SER A 39 0.57 -1.41 -1.99
C SER A 39 -0.76 -1.51 -1.22
N GLY A 40 -1.15 -0.45 -0.51
CA GLY A 40 -2.37 -0.43 0.31
C GLY A 40 -3.67 -0.80 -0.41
N THR A 41 -3.63 -1.01 -1.74
CA THR A 41 -4.77 -1.36 -2.60
C THR A 41 -4.89 -2.85 -2.90
N THR A 42 -3.82 -3.64 -2.75
CA THR A 42 -3.86 -5.08 -3.06
C THR A 42 -4.48 -5.86 -1.91
N ARG A 43 -5.65 -6.46 -2.14
CA ARG A 43 -6.40 -7.24 -1.14
C ARG A 43 -5.81 -8.62 -0.84
N ALA A 44 -5.07 -9.21 -1.78
CA ALA A 44 -4.50 -10.53 -1.60
C ALA A 44 -3.29 -10.48 -0.66
N ARG A 45 -3.35 -11.23 0.43
CA ARG A 45 -2.26 -11.39 1.42
C ARG A 45 -2.01 -12.90 1.61
N PRO A 46 -1.32 -13.53 0.63
CA PRO A 46 -1.05 -14.96 0.69
C PRO A 46 -0.25 -15.35 1.93
N GLY A 47 0.80 -14.57 2.29
CA GLY A 47 1.63 -14.82 3.47
C GLY A 47 0.84 -14.76 4.77
N LEU A 48 -0.08 -13.80 4.93
CA LEU A 48 -0.96 -13.78 6.11
C LEU A 48 -1.88 -15.01 6.16
N ARG A 49 -2.47 -15.39 5.03
CA ARG A 49 -3.33 -16.58 4.97
C ARG A 49 -2.56 -17.85 5.31
N GLU A 50 -1.33 -17.97 4.83
CA GLU A 50 -0.44 -19.08 5.17
C GLU A 50 -0.08 -19.09 6.65
N ALA A 51 0.28 -17.93 7.23
CA ALA A 51 0.55 -17.79 8.66
C ALA A 51 -0.67 -18.22 9.50
N LEU A 52 -1.85 -17.70 9.16
CA LEU A 52 -3.09 -18.07 9.84
C LEU A 52 -3.44 -19.57 9.64
N ALA A 53 -3.20 -20.13 8.47
CA ALA A 53 -3.44 -21.56 8.20
C ALA A 53 -2.45 -22.47 8.96
N ALA A 54 -1.22 -22.02 9.18
CA ALA A 54 -0.21 -22.74 9.95
C ALA A 54 -0.51 -22.77 11.44
N CYS A 55 -1.21 -21.75 11.96
CA CYS A 55 -1.56 -21.64 13.39
C CYS A 55 -2.56 -22.73 13.83
N ARG A 56 -2.29 -23.31 14.99
CA ARG A 56 -3.14 -24.28 15.71
C ARG A 56 -3.51 -23.76 17.08
N ALA A 57 -4.50 -24.37 17.72
CA ALA A 57 -4.87 -24.02 19.09
C ALA A 57 -3.67 -24.08 20.05
N GLY A 58 -3.48 -23.04 20.82
CA GLY A 58 -2.32 -22.85 21.73
C GLY A 58 -1.07 -22.26 21.07
N ASP A 59 -1.07 -22.01 19.75
CA ASP A 59 0.01 -21.29 19.09
C ASP A 59 -0.12 -19.77 19.30
N VAL A 60 0.95 -19.04 18.95
CA VAL A 60 1.00 -17.58 19.02
C VAL A 60 1.36 -17.04 17.66
N LEU A 61 0.50 -16.21 17.06
CA LEU A 61 0.84 -15.41 15.91
C LEU A 61 1.65 -14.19 16.38
N VAL A 62 2.84 -14.00 15.81
CA VAL A 62 3.77 -12.94 16.20
C VAL A 62 3.93 -11.94 15.09
N VAL A 63 3.74 -10.65 15.39
CA VAL A 63 4.01 -9.53 14.49
C VAL A 63 4.72 -8.41 15.23
N THR A 64 5.55 -7.66 14.54
CA THR A 64 6.32 -6.58 15.15
C THR A 64 5.46 -5.37 15.48
N LYS A 65 4.44 -5.06 14.64
CA LYS A 65 3.55 -3.91 14.78
C LYS A 65 2.17 -4.21 14.21
N LEU A 66 1.14 -3.55 14.75
CA LEU A 66 -0.25 -3.73 14.30
C LEU A 66 -0.47 -3.30 12.85
N ASP A 67 0.19 -2.23 12.39
CA ASP A 67 0.10 -1.75 10.99
C ASP A 67 0.68 -2.75 9.97
N ARG A 68 1.48 -3.70 10.41
CA ARG A 68 1.94 -4.83 9.59
C ARG A 68 0.87 -5.90 9.47
N LEU A 69 0.14 -6.16 10.56
CA LEU A 69 -0.93 -7.16 10.62
C LEU A 69 -2.20 -6.68 9.91
N ALA A 70 -2.70 -5.52 10.29
CA ALA A 70 -4.00 -5.00 9.85
C ALA A 70 -3.85 -3.66 9.10
N ARG A 71 -4.80 -3.38 8.20
CA ARG A 71 -4.86 -2.15 7.38
C ARG A 71 -5.98 -1.21 7.82
N SER A 72 -6.91 -1.71 8.60
CA SER A 72 -8.06 -0.98 9.14
C SER A 72 -8.55 -1.69 10.38
N LEU A 73 -9.38 -1.01 11.17
CA LEU A 73 -10.03 -1.62 12.33
C LEU A 73 -10.82 -2.87 11.94
N ARG A 74 -11.56 -2.82 10.84
CA ARG A 74 -12.33 -3.98 10.36
C ARG A 74 -11.44 -5.19 10.04
N ASP A 75 -10.32 -4.97 9.33
CA ASP A 75 -9.34 -6.03 9.02
C ASP A 75 -8.73 -6.61 10.31
N ALA A 76 -8.45 -5.74 11.31
CA ALA A 76 -7.99 -6.17 12.62
C ALA A 76 -9.01 -7.03 13.36
N THR A 77 -10.28 -6.63 13.33
CA THR A 77 -11.38 -7.37 13.96
C THR A 77 -11.59 -8.73 13.30
N ASP A 78 -11.59 -8.78 11.96
CA ASP A 78 -11.74 -10.03 11.19
C ASP A 78 -10.62 -11.03 11.53
N ILE A 79 -9.36 -10.54 11.63
CA ILE A 79 -8.20 -11.36 12.04
C ILE A 79 -8.36 -11.84 13.49
N ALA A 80 -8.75 -10.96 14.42
CA ALA A 80 -8.96 -11.32 15.82
C ALA A 80 -10.03 -12.39 15.98
N GLU A 81 -11.14 -12.30 15.23
CA GLU A 81 -12.17 -13.32 15.20
C GLU A 81 -11.65 -14.68 14.71
N GLU A 82 -10.82 -14.68 13.67
CA GLU A 82 -10.20 -15.91 13.16
C GLU A 82 -9.27 -16.53 14.19
N LEU A 83 -8.42 -15.74 14.84
CA LEU A 83 -7.53 -16.19 15.91
C LEU A 83 -8.33 -16.76 17.09
N THR A 84 -9.41 -16.06 17.49
CA THR A 84 -10.32 -16.54 18.54
C THR A 84 -10.92 -17.89 18.20
N LYS A 85 -11.44 -18.06 16.98
CA LYS A 85 -12.04 -19.33 16.52
C LYS A 85 -11.04 -20.47 16.53
N LYS A 86 -9.76 -20.18 16.32
CA LYS A 86 -8.66 -21.15 16.31
C LYS A 86 -8.02 -21.38 17.68
N GLY A 87 -8.32 -20.56 18.69
CA GLY A 87 -7.66 -20.61 20.00
C GLY A 87 -6.20 -20.21 19.91
N VAL A 88 -5.86 -19.22 19.07
CA VAL A 88 -4.51 -18.72 18.82
C VAL A 88 -4.33 -17.36 19.47
N SER A 89 -3.28 -17.17 20.25
CA SER A 89 -2.92 -15.88 20.83
C SER A 89 -2.17 -15.01 19.83
N LEU A 90 -2.19 -13.68 20.04
CA LEU A 90 -1.48 -12.70 19.23
C LEU A 90 -0.37 -12.04 20.06
N ASN A 91 0.85 -12.00 19.54
CA ASN A 91 1.95 -11.21 20.08
C ASN A 91 2.22 -10.01 19.18
N LEU A 92 2.04 -8.81 19.74
CA LEU A 92 2.30 -7.53 19.07
C LEU A 92 3.52 -6.87 19.72
N GLY A 93 4.69 -6.98 19.08
CA GLY A 93 5.91 -6.31 19.53
C GLY A 93 6.34 -6.69 20.94
N GLY A 94 6.04 -7.92 21.41
CA GLY A 94 6.34 -8.43 22.74
C GLY A 94 5.15 -8.48 23.70
N ALA A 95 4.07 -7.75 23.43
CA ALA A 95 2.84 -7.87 24.22
C ALA A 95 1.94 -8.99 23.68
N VAL A 96 1.60 -9.95 24.52
CA VAL A 96 0.76 -11.09 24.16
C VAL A 96 -0.70 -10.79 24.52
N TYR A 97 -1.56 -10.96 23.53
CA TYR A 97 -3.00 -10.78 23.65
C TYR A 97 -3.69 -12.12 23.37
N ASP A 98 -4.44 -12.59 24.35
CA ASP A 98 -5.32 -13.75 24.18
C ASP A 98 -6.69 -13.27 23.69
N PRO A 99 -7.08 -13.55 22.45
CA PRO A 99 -8.38 -13.11 21.93
C PRO A 99 -9.56 -13.91 22.50
N THR A 100 -9.31 -14.98 23.26
CA THR A 100 -10.35 -15.73 23.96
C THR A 100 -10.75 -15.05 25.28
N ASP A 101 -9.83 -14.25 25.85
CA ASP A 101 -10.08 -13.44 27.04
C ASP A 101 -10.83 -12.14 26.69
N PRO A 102 -11.88 -11.77 27.44
CA PRO A 102 -12.60 -10.52 27.22
C PRO A 102 -11.75 -9.25 27.28
N VAL A 103 -10.77 -9.21 28.17
CA VAL A 103 -9.85 -8.07 28.34
C VAL A 103 -8.86 -8.01 27.15
N GLY A 104 -8.32 -9.15 26.72
CA GLY A 104 -7.47 -9.26 25.54
C GLY A 104 -8.19 -8.76 24.28
N ARG A 105 -9.46 -9.12 24.09
CA ARG A 105 -10.29 -8.63 22.97
C ARG A 105 -10.53 -7.11 23.04
N LEU A 106 -10.83 -6.59 24.23
CA LEU A 106 -11.02 -5.16 24.41
C LEU A 106 -9.75 -4.38 24.06
N LEU A 107 -8.61 -4.79 24.59
CA LEU A 107 -7.31 -4.17 24.32
C LEU A 107 -6.97 -4.22 22.83
N PHE A 108 -7.21 -5.36 22.16
CA PHE A 108 -6.98 -5.49 20.73
C PHE A 108 -7.86 -4.53 19.90
N ASN A 109 -9.14 -4.40 20.25
CA ASN A 109 -10.06 -3.46 19.60
C ASN A 109 -9.61 -2.00 19.80
N VAL A 110 -9.18 -1.65 21.00
CA VAL A 110 -8.65 -0.30 21.30
C VAL A 110 -7.41 0.00 20.47
N LEU A 111 -6.47 -0.95 20.36
CA LEU A 111 -5.28 -0.81 19.53
C LEU A 111 -5.64 -0.65 18.05
N GLY A 112 -6.62 -1.40 17.56
CA GLY A 112 -7.14 -1.27 16.20
C GLY A 112 -7.71 0.13 15.94
N MET A 113 -8.49 0.68 16.86
CA MET A 113 -9.04 2.05 16.77
C MET A 113 -7.92 3.10 16.76
N VAL A 114 -6.90 2.95 17.60
CA VAL A 114 -5.74 3.87 17.61
C VAL A 114 -4.99 3.83 16.28
N ALA A 115 -4.73 2.63 15.74
CA ALA A 115 -4.05 2.48 14.46
C ALA A 115 -4.83 3.10 13.29
N GLU A 116 -6.16 2.98 13.29
CA GLU A 116 -7.01 3.61 12.28
C GLU A 116 -6.99 5.14 12.40
N PHE A 117 -7.07 5.67 13.62
CA PHE A 117 -6.96 7.10 13.89
C PHE A 117 -5.63 7.69 13.42
N GLU A 118 -4.50 7.03 13.70
CA GLU A 118 -3.18 7.44 13.20
C GLU A 118 -3.13 7.45 11.67
N ALA A 119 -3.67 6.43 11.02
CA ALA A 119 -3.74 6.36 9.55
C ALA A 119 -4.57 7.51 8.97
N ASP A 120 -5.69 7.85 9.61
CA ASP A 120 -6.56 8.96 9.18
C ASP A 120 -5.89 10.32 9.36
N LEU A 121 -5.14 10.52 10.44
CA LEU A 121 -4.32 11.73 10.63
C LEU A 121 -3.28 11.88 9.52
N ILE A 122 -2.58 10.81 9.15
CA ILE A 122 -1.60 10.83 8.05
C ILE A 122 -2.29 11.17 6.72
N ARG A 123 -3.45 10.56 6.45
CA ARG A 123 -4.25 10.87 5.24
C ARG A 123 -4.72 12.32 5.20
N ALA A 124 -5.15 12.87 6.34
CA ALA A 124 -5.57 14.27 6.46
C ALA A 124 -4.41 15.22 6.16
N ARG A 125 -3.25 15.03 6.79
CA ARG A 125 -2.03 15.81 6.54
C ARG A 125 -1.57 15.72 5.08
N THR A 126 -1.64 14.54 4.48
CA THR A 126 -1.27 14.33 3.06
C THR A 126 -2.20 15.11 2.13
N ARG A 127 -3.53 15.08 2.38
CA ARG A 127 -4.51 15.85 1.58
C ARG A 127 -4.28 17.36 1.71
N GLU A 128 -4.02 17.84 2.93
CA GLU A 128 -3.71 19.24 3.18
C GLU A 128 -2.42 19.66 2.46
N GLY A 129 -1.34 18.89 2.59
CA GLY A 129 -0.08 19.14 1.88
C GLY A 129 -0.25 19.14 0.36
N MET A 130 -1.09 18.24 -0.19
CA MET A 130 -1.42 18.22 -1.62
C MET A 130 -2.24 19.44 -2.03
N ALA A 131 -3.18 19.90 -1.21
CA ALA A 131 -3.96 21.11 -1.48
C ALA A 131 -3.04 22.36 -1.56
N ILE A 132 -2.13 22.50 -0.58
CA ILE A 132 -1.14 23.59 -0.55
C ILE A 132 -0.22 23.51 -1.77
N ALA A 133 0.29 22.33 -2.11
CA ALA A 133 1.17 22.14 -3.28
C ALA A 133 0.44 22.43 -4.60
N LYS A 134 -0.87 22.10 -4.68
CA LYS A 134 -1.73 22.43 -5.83
C LYS A 134 -1.93 23.95 -5.95
N ALA A 135 -2.24 24.62 -4.84
CA ALA A 135 -2.40 26.09 -4.82
C ALA A 135 -1.11 26.80 -5.18
N ALA A 136 0.06 26.28 -4.75
CA ALA A 136 1.37 26.78 -5.12
C ALA A 136 1.82 26.39 -6.56
N GLY A 137 0.97 25.75 -7.37
CA GLY A 137 1.29 25.34 -8.74
C GLY A 137 2.38 24.28 -8.87
N LYS A 138 2.75 23.62 -7.77
CA LYS A 138 3.80 22.57 -7.74
C LYS A 138 3.32 21.23 -8.32
N LEU A 139 2.01 20.95 -8.28
CA LEU A 139 1.40 19.74 -8.84
C LEU A 139 1.01 19.95 -10.30
N ARG A 140 2.00 20.03 -11.19
CA ARG A 140 1.79 20.25 -12.63
C ARG A 140 1.49 18.95 -13.41
N GLY A 141 1.33 17.84 -12.75
CA GLY A 141 1.15 16.54 -13.40
C GLY A 141 2.42 16.06 -14.14
N ARG A 142 2.25 15.06 -15.01
CA ARG A 142 3.33 14.57 -15.85
C ARG A 142 3.70 15.62 -16.90
N LYS A 143 5.01 15.90 -17.05
CA LYS A 143 5.50 16.81 -18.11
C LYS A 143 4.93 16.39 -19.47
N PRO A 144 4.47 17.35 -20.30
CA PRO A 144 4.04 17.06 -21.65
C PRO A 144 5.12 16.29 -22.41
N LYS A 145 4.73 15.31 -23.24
CA LYS A 145 5.68 14.56 -24.07
C LYS A 145 6.27 15.42 -25.20
N LEU A 146 5.53 16.43 -25.63
CA LEU A 146 5.96 17.37 -26.66
C LEU A 146 6.46 18.66 -26.03
N THR A 147 7.53 19.20 -26.57
CA THR A 147 8.01 20.54 -26.25
C THR A 147 7.06 21.60 -26.86
N PRO A 148 7.05 22.85 -26.36
CA PRO A 148 6.23 23.91 -26.96
C PRO A 148 6.52 24.13 -28.46
N SER A 149 7.76 23.93 -28.90
CA SER A 149 8.15 24.03 -30.31
C SER A 149 7.54 22.89 -31.13
N GLN A 150 7.59 21.67 -30.62
CA GLN A 150 6.97 20.50 -31.26
C GLN A 150 5.44 20.62 -31.33
N GLU A 151 4.81 21.17 -30.27
CA GLU A 151 3.35 21.43 -30.31
C GLU A 151 2.98 22.46 -31.40
N LYS A 152 3.72 23.53 -31.50
CA LYS A 152 3.51 24.53 -32.58
C LYS A 152 3.65 23.90 -33.96
N HIS A 153 4.69 23.09 -34.15
CA HIS A 153 4.90 22.41 -35.44
C HIS A 153 3.80 21.39 -35.75
N LEU A 154 3.34 20.63 -34.74
CA LEU A 154 2.21 19.71 -34.85
C LEU A 154 0.93 20.45 -35.33
N VAL A 155 0.61 21.59 -34.73
CA VAL A 155 -0.56 22.39 -35.08
C VAL A 155 -0.44 22.90 -36.52
N GLN A 156 0.76 23.30 -36.94
CA GLN A 156 0.99 23.77 -38.31
C GLN A 156 0.83 22.63 -39.31
N LEU A 157 1.39 21.46 -39.08
CA LEU A 157 1.22 20.26 -39.91
C LEU A 157 -0.27 19.88 -40.07
N HIS A 158 -1.02 19.94 -38.98
CA HIS A 158 -2.44 19.64 -39.00
C HIS A 158 -3.23 20.67 -39.81
N ARG A 159 -2.90 21.97 -39.69
CA ARG A 159 -3.57 23.07 -40.41
C ARG A 159 -3.34 23.06 -41.93
N THR A 160 -2.19 22.58 -42.39
CA THR A 160 -1.90 22.45 -43.82
C THR A 160 -2.72 21.35 -44.50
N GLY A 161 -3.35 20.46 -43.72
CA GLY A 161 -4.13 19.34 -44.27
C GLY A 161 -3.29 18.26 -44.99
N ALA A 162 -1.97 18.41 -45.03
CA ALA A 162 -1.06 17.50 -45.71
C ALA A 162 -0.85 16.17 -45.00
N HIS A 163 -1.15 16.12 -43.71
CA HIS A 163 -0.93 14.96 -42.86
C HIS A 163 -2.13 14.64 -41.97
N THR A 164 -2.45 13.38 -41.86
CA THR A 164 -3.46 12.86 -40.92
C THR A 164 -2.94 12.89 -39.50
N THR A 165 -3.84 12.89 -38.49
CA THR A 165 -3.44 12.81 -37.07
C THR A 165 -2.65 11.56 -36.75
N SER A 166 -2.78 10.49 -37.54
CA SER A 166 -1.98 9.24 -37.40
C SER A 166 -0.55 9.45 -37.87
N GLU A 167 -0.35 10.02 -39.04
CA GLU A 167 0.96 10.33 -39.59
C GLU A 167 1.73 11.35 -38.73
N ILE A 168 1.04 12.36 -38.22
CA ILE A 168 1.63 13.33 -37.28
C ILE A 168 2.09 12.64 -36.00
N ALA A 169 1.31 11.69 -35.48
CA ALA A 169 1.68 10.90 -34.29
C ALA A 169 2.92 10.07 -34.54
N GLU A 170 3.06 9.46 -35.72
CA GLU A 170 4.20 8.65 -36.13
C GLU A 170 5.45 9.53 -36.34
N LEU A 171 5.32 10.64 -37.04
CA LEU A 171 6.41 11.61 -37.24
C LEU A 171 7.01 12.16 -35.94
N LEU A 172 6.18 12.38 -34.93
CA LEU A 172 6.62 12.93 -33.64
C LEU A 172 6.90 11.85 -32.58
N GLY A 173 6.76 10.57 -32.90
CA GLY A 173 6.99 9.44 -31.99
C GLY A 173 6.06 9.45 -30.77
N VAL A 174 4.83 9.90 -30.91
CA VAL A 174 3.84 10.00 -29.84
C VAL A 174 2.55 9.25 -30.16
N ALA A 175 1.75 8.96 -29.14
CA ALA A 175 0.44 8.36 -29.36
C ALA A 175 -0.55 9.37 -30.00
N ARG A 176 -1.49 8.90 -30.81
CA ARG A 176 -2.56 9.72 -31.42
C ARG A 176 -3.31 10.56 -30.39
N SER A 177 -3.56 10.02 -29.20
CA SER A 177 -4.19 10.77 -28.09
C SER A 177 -3.38 11.99 -27.64
N THR A 178 -2.05 11.97 -27.82
CA THR A 178 -1.19 13.14 -27.54
C THR A 178 -1.37 14.23 -28.60
N VAL A 179 -1.53 13.84 -29.87
CA VAL A 179 -1.83 14.77 -30.96
C VAL A 179 -3.17 15.47 -30.72
N TYR A 180 -4.24 14.72 -30.45
CA TYR A 180 -5.55 15.29 -30.12
C TYR A 180 -5.53 16.28 -28.96
N ARG A 181 -4.83 15.92 -27.88
CA ARG A 181 -4.69 16.82 -26.70
C ARG A 181 -3.91 18.10 -27.03
N ALA A 182 -2.90 18.00 -27.89
CA ALA A 182 -2.14 19.17 -28.31
C ALA A 182 -3.02 20.11 -29.19
N LEU A 183 -3.79 19.57 -30.10
CA LEU A 183 -4.75 20.34 -30.92
C LEU A 183 -5.83 21.03 -30.07
N GLN A 184 -6.39 20.32 -29.07
CA GLN A 184 -7.37 20.90 -28.15
C GLN A 184 -6.82 22.04 -27.28
N ARG A 185 -5.53 22.04 -26.96
CA ARG A 185 -4.89 23.14 -26.20
C ARG A 185 -4.61 24.37 -27.04
N SER A 186 -4.54 24.22 -28.34
CA SER A 186 -4.23 25.28 -29.30
C SER A 186 -5.46 25.85 -30.02
N ALA A 187 -6.62 25.25 -29.79
CA ALA A 187 -7.92 25.76 -30.24
C ALA A 187 -8.46 26.81 -29.27
#